data_f4b34fb47e70e061f63465af7520cde9
#
_entry.id   f4b34fb47e70e061f63465af7520cde9
#
_cell.length_a   1.000
_cell.length_b   1.000
_cell.length_c   1.000
_cell.angle_alpha   90.00
_cell.angle_beta   90.00
_cell.angle_gamma   90.00
#
_symmetry.space_group_name_H-M   'P 1'
#
loop_
_entity.id
_entity.type
_entity.pdbx_description
1 polymer ?
#
loop_
_entity_poly.entity_id
_entity_poly.type
_entity_poly.pdbx_seq_one_letter_code
_entity_poly.pdbx_strand_id
1 'polypeptide(L)'
;IAELIPYRAMLPTETKFCKPSLLPHQKLELSGAEMMVDGVALNTITDRSNHVNKYKEDGICIKYEDILTADRDTQREIFKRPLVYIFHDTIDKASHSQSPFDVIKATKQAVEELAILIKRLHATLNVNNVILTSDHGFIYNDMQFQDKDKHSIKETVIDKKTRYYLTSSEDQVDGIIKFPLDKVSGIQTSLPVYIGV
;
A
#
# COMPACT_ATOMS: atom_id res chain seq x y z
N ILE A 1 -20.64 -8.18 -13.78
CA ILE A 1 -21.06 -8.39 -12.37
C ILE A 1 -19.90 -7.90 -11.52
N ALA A 2 -20.19 -7.02 -10.56
CA ALA A 2 -19.20 -6.58 -9.57
C ALA A 2 -19.35 -7.44 -8.31
N GLU A 3 -18.23 -7.83 -7.73
CA GLU A 3 -18.15 -8.58 -6.48
C GLU A 3 -17.35 -7.77 -5.46
N LEU A 4 -17.81 -7.72 -4.21
CA LEU A 4 -17.13 -7.10 -3.09
C LEU A 4 -16.58 -8.18 -2.16
N ILE A 5 -15.27 -8.23 -2.02
CA ILE A 5 -14.58 -9.19 -1.17
C ILE A 5 -13.95 -8.44 0.01
N PRO A 6 -14.28 -8.78 1.27
CA PRO A 6 -13.63 -8.19 2.43
C PRO A 6 -12.18 -8.65 2.50
N TYR A 7 -11.27 -7.69 2.72
CA TYR A 7 -9.86 -7.96 2.80
C TYR A 7 -9.23 -7.23 4.01
N ARG A 8 -8.32 -7.89 4.71
CA ARG A 8 -7.58 -7.30 5.82
C ARG A 8 -6.23 -6.80 5.32
N ALA A 9 -5.95 -5.51 5.54
CA ALA A 9 -4.63 -4.96 5.28
C ALA A 9 -3.55 -5.64 6.14
N MET A 10 -2.34 -5.71 5.61
CA MET A 10 -1.15 -6.18 6.32
C MET A 10 -0.82 -5.25 7.50
N LEU A 11 -0.21 -5.79 8.54
CA LEU A 11 0.42 -5.00 9.59
C LEU A 11 1.94 -4.96 9.39
N PRO A 12 2.59 -3.81 9.58
CA PRO A 12 2.02 -2.47 9.86
C PRO A 12 1.21 -1.93 8.67
N THR A 13 0.12 -1.21 8.96
CA THR A 13 -0.70 -0.56 7.93
C THR A 13 -0.01 0.70 7.41
N GLU A 14 1.07 0.52 6.69
CA GLU A 14 1.87 1.58 6.09
C GLU A 14 2.22 1.25 4.64
N THR A 15 2.21 2.25 3.78
CA THR A 15 2.44 2.13 2.34
C THR A 15 3.72 1.37 1.99
N LYS A 16 4.82 1.55 2.75
CA LYS A 16 6.09 0.85 2.50
C LYS A 16 6.02 -0.67 2.68
N PHE A 17 5.09 -1.18 3.50
CA PHE A 17 4.84 -2.60 3.68
C PHE A 17 3.68 -3.09 2.81
N CYS A 18 2.58 -2.37 2.84
CA CYS A 18 1.33 -2.82 2.23
C CYS A 18 1.35 -2.73 0.70
N LYS A 19 1.93 -1.67 0.12
CA LYS A 19 1.97 -1.52 -1.34
C LYS A 19 2.80 -2.61 -2.04
N PRO A 20 4.02 -2.94 -1.59
CA PRO A 20 4.78 -4.06 -2.16
C PRO A 20 4.11 -5.42 -1.97
N SER A 21 3.40 -5.64 -0.86
CA SER A 21 2.72 -6.91 -0.58
C SER A 21 1.54 -7.21 -1.51
N LEU A 22 1.01 -6.21 -2.21
CA LEU A 22 -0.03 -6.39 -3.23
C LEU A 22 0.52 -6.86 -4.57
N LEU A 23 1.83 -6.81 -4.78
CA LEU A 23 2.46 -7.33 -5.98
C LEU A 23 2.65 -8.85 -5.87
N PRO A 24 2.73 -9.59 -6.99
CA PRO A 24 2.98 -11.01 -6.94
C PRO A 24 4.33 -11.29 -6.25
N HIS A 25 4.36 -12.26 -5.35
CA HIS A 25 5.56 -12.61 -4.59
C HIS A 25 5.53 -14.05 -4.08
N GLN A 26 6.69 -14.60 -3.81
CA GLN A 26 6.86 -15.86 -3.09
C GLN A 26 7.25 -15.59 -1.63
N LYS A 27 8.01 -14.51 -1.39
CA LYS A 27 8.57 -14.20 -0.08
C LYS A 27 8.56 -12.71 0.21
N LEU A 28 8.13 -12.36 1.42
CA LEU A 28 8.25 -11.03 1.99
C LEU A 28 9.26 -11.08 3.14
N GLU A 29 10.21 -10.17 3.14
CA GLU A 29 11.29 -10.11 4.14
C GLU A 29 11.50 -8.70 4.65
N LEU A 30 11.97 -8.58 5.88
CA LEU A 30 12.42 -7.32 6.45
C LEU A 30 13.97 -7.35 6.53
N SER A 31 14.61 -6.38 5.89
CA SER A 31 16.05 -6.13 5.99
C SER A 31 16.28 -4.78 6.67
N GLY A 32 16.64 -4.82 7.95
CA GLY A 32 16.60 -3.60 8.78
C GLY A 32 15.15 -3.07 8.87
N ALA A 33 14.92 -1.85 8.40
CA ALA A 33 13.58 -1.24 8.33
C ALA A 33 12.96 -1.29 6.93
N GLU A 34 13.61 -1.95 5.97
CA GLU A 34 13.19 -2.00 4.57
C GLU A 34 12.48 -3.29 4.23
N MET A 35 11.35 -3.15 3.52
CA MET A 35 10.57 -4.27 3.00
C MET A 35 11.20 -4.80 1.71
N MET A 36 11.54 -6.08 1.71
CA MET A 36 12.05 -6.81 0.56
C MET A 36 10.99 -7.76 0.02
N VAL A 37 10.81 -7.78 -1.28
CA VAL A 37 9.93 -8.69 -2.01
C VAL A 37 10.80 -9.58 -2.88
N ASP A 38 10.85 -10.88 -2.57
CA ASP A 38 11.75 -11.84 -3.23
C ASP A 38 13.21 -11.36 -3.28
N GLY A 39 13.67 -10.78 -2.18
CA GLY A 39 15.04 -10.29 -2.02
C GLY A 39 15.32 -8.92 -2.66
N VAL A 40 14.31 -8.20 -3.17
CA VAL A 40 14.48 -6.89 -3.83
C VAL A 40 13.60 -5.83 -3.17
N ALA A 41 14.14 -4.64 -2.93
CA ALA A 41 13.37 -3.48 -2.53
C ALA A 41 12.62 -2.89 -3.74
N LEU A 42 11.30 -2.67 -3.60
CA LEU A 42 10.45 -2.18 -4.70
C LEU A 42 10.06 -0.71 -4.49
N ASN A 43 11.05 0.16 -4.45
CA ASN A 43 10.88 1.56 -4.06
C ASN A 43 10.32 2.43 -5.19
N THR A 44 10.68 2.15 -6.43
CA THR A 44 10.26 2.93 -7.60
C THR A 44 9.19 2.20 -8.43
N ILE A 45 8.51 2.94 -9.30
CA ILE A 45 7.58 2.34 -10.27
C ILE A 45 8.30 1.40 -11.23
N THR A 46 9.55 1.72 -11.57
CA THR A 46 10.39 0.89 -12.44
C THR A 46 10.76 -0.43 -11.76
N ASP A 47 11.17 -0.40 -10.48
CA ASP A 47 11.47 -1.63 -9.72
C ASP A 47 10.24 -2.54 -9.67
N ARG A 48 9.07 -1.97 -9.41
CA ARG A 48 7.79 -2.70 -9.39
C ARG A 48 7.43 -3.27 -10.75
N SER A 49 7.61 -2.51 -11.83
CA SER A 49 7.38 -3.00 -13.19
C SER A 49 8.32 -4.17 -13.52
N ASN A 50 9.60 -4.04 -13.24
CA ASN A 50 10.58 -5.09 -13.45
C ASN A 50 10.25 -6.35 -12.64
N HIS A 51 9.75 -6.16 -11.41
CA HIS A 51 9.33 -7.26 -10.56
C HIS A 51 8.08 -7.96 -11.10
N VAL A 52 7.04 -7.22 -11.46
CA VAL A 52 5.81 -7.77 -12.06
C VAL A 52 6.11 -8.52 -13.36
N ASN A 53 7.01 -7.98 -14.19
CA ASN A 53 7.42 -8.62 -15.45
C ASN A 53 8.08 -9.99 -15.25
N LYS A 54 8.74 -10.25 -14.10
CA LYS A 54 9.27 -11.59 -13.76
C LYS A 54 8.17 -12.62 -13.54
N TYR A 55 7.01 -12.20 -13.01
CA TYR A 55 5.86 -13.06 -12.74
C TYR A 55 4.94 -13.20 -13.95
N LYS A 56 4.83 -12.15 -14.73
CA LYS A 56 4.01 -12.09 -15.94
C LYS A 56 4.74 -11.29 -17.00
N GLU A 57 5.22 -11.99 -18.04
CA GLU A 57 5.86 -11.35 -19.19
C GLU A 57 4.99 -10.19 -19.71
N ASP A 58 5.61 -9.07 -20.01
CA ASP A 58 4.95 -7.81 -20.36
C ASP A 58 4.04 -7.18 -19.30
N GLY A 59 4.06 -7.69 -18.06
CA GLY A 59 3.39 -7.03 -16.94
C GLY A 59 4.07 -5.72 -16.56
N ILE A 60 3.27 -4.68 -16.23
CA ILE A 60 3.80 -3.37 -15.85
C ILE A 60 3.09 -2.75 -14.65
N CYS A 61 3.78 -1.78 -14.05
CA CYS A 61 3.23 -0.84 -13.08
C CYS A 61 3.23 0.57 -13.68
N ILE A 62 2.15 1.32 -13.49
CA ILE A 62 1.99 2.68 -14.01
C ILE A 62 1.26 3.55 -12.99
N LYS A 63 1.51 4.86 -12.99
CA LYS A 63 0.73 5.81 -12.20
C LYS A 63 -0.55 6.20 -12.94
N TYR A 64 -1.59 6.50 -12.18
CA TYR A 64 -2.85 6.99 -12.73
C TYR A 64 -2.68 8.26 -13.56
N GLU A 65 -1.86 9.20 -13.09
CA GLU A 65 -1.57 10.45 -13.79
C GLU A 65 -0.93 10.24 -15.17
N ASP A 66 -0.06 9.23 -15.29
CA ASP A 66 0.59 8.93 -16.57
C ASP A 66 -0.42 8.41 -17.59
N ILE A 67 -1.47 7.71 -17.13
CA ILE A 67 -2.58 7.28 -18.00
C ILE A 67 -3.38 8.48 -18.49
N LEU A 68 -3.62 9.47 -17.63
CA LEU A 68 -4.39 10.67 -17.99
C LEU A 68 -3.69 11.52 -19.05
N THR A 69 -2.36 11.60 -19.00
CA THR A 69 -1.53 12.40 -19.90
C THR A 69 -1.15 11.68 -21.18
N ALA A 70 -1.24 10.35 -21.20
CA ALA A 70 -0.93 9.55 -22.38
C ALA A 70 -1.95 9.77 -23.50
N ASP A 71 -1.48 9.80 -24.74
CA ASP A 71 -2.34 9.79 -25.91
C ASP A 71 -3.09 8.45 -26.07
N ARG A 72 -4.05 8.43 -27.00
CA ARG A 72 -4.93 7.28 -27.20
C ARG A 72 -4.18 6.02 -27.63
N ASP A 73 -3.15 6.15 -28.44
CA ASP A 73 -2.41 5.01 -28.97
C ASP A 73 -1.47 4.44 -27.90
N THR A 74 -0.81 5.30 -27.13
CA THR A 74 -0.03 4.90 -25.95
C THR A 74 -0.92 4.17 -24.92
N GLN A 75 -2.13 4.65 -24.65
CA GLN A 75 -3.05 3.97 -23.75
C GLN A 75 -3.45 2.59 -24.28
N ARG A 76 -3.69 2.45 -25.57
CA ARG A 76 -3.99 1.15 -26.18
C ARG A 76 -2.82 0.17 -26.04
N GLU A 77 -1.58 0.63 -26.24
CA GLU A 77 -0.40 -0.22 -26.06
C GLU A 77 -0.21 -0.63 -24.59
N ILE A 78 -0.46 0.27 -23.63
CA ILE A 78 -0.44 -0.07 -22.21
C ILE A 78 -1.45 -1.18 -21.89
N PHE A 79 -2.69 -1.05 -22.33
CA PHE A 79 -3.77 -1.96 -21.97
C PHE A 79 -3.93 -3.19 -22.88
N LYS A 80 -3.06 -3.38 -23.88
CA LYS A 80 -2.84 -4.67 -24.57
C LYS A 80 -2.05 -5.64 -23.70
N ARG A 81 -1.35 -5.16 -22.70
CA ARG A 81 -0.50 -5.97 -21.82
C ARG A 81 -1.35 -6.90 -20.96
N PRO A 82 -0.84 -8.09 -20.63
CA PRO A 82 -1.62 -9.09 -19.90
C PRO A 82 -1.87 -8.73 -18.44
N LEU A 83 -1.06 -7.84 -17.86
CA LEU A 83 -1.17 -7.40 -16.46
C LEU A 83 -0.69 -5.96 -16.32
N VAL A 84 -1.56 -5.09 -15.82
CA VAL A 84 -1.25 -3.68 -15.56
C VAL A 84 -1.65 -3.33 -14.13
N TYR A 85 -0.68 -2.96 -13.30
CA TYR A 85 -0.93 -2.38 -11.98
C TYR A 85 -0.99 -0.86 -12.09
N ILE A 86 -2.12 -0.28 -11.70
CA ILE A 86 -2.34 1.17 -11.70
C ILE A 86 -2.28 1.66 -10.27
N PHE A 87 -1.34 2.57 -9.97
CA PHE A 87 -1.24 3.21 -8.67
C PHE A 87 -1.96 4.57 -8.71
N HIS A 88 -2.96 4.69 -7.83
CA HIS A 88 -3.77 5.89 -7.65
C HIS A 88 -3.56 6.41 -6.24
N ASP A 89 -3.16 7.67 -6.08
CA ASP A 89 -2.71 8.24 -4.81
C ASP A 89 -3.42 9.55 -4.41
N THR A 90 -4.57 9.86 -5.01
CA THR A 90 -5.35 11.09 -4.73
C THR A 90 -5.68 11.24 -3.24
N ILE A 91 -6.05 10.14 -2.56
CA ILE A 91 -6.36 10.15 -1.12
C ILE A 91 -5.09 10.32 -0.30
N ASP A 92 -4.03 9.58 -0.64
CA ASP A 92 -2.74 9.63 0.08
C ASP A 92 -2.13 11.03 0.02
N LYS A 93 -2.09 11.64 -1.15
CA LYS A 93 -1.63 13.04 -1.32
C LYS A 93 -2.42 14.02 -0.44
N ALA A 94 -3.73 13.86 -0.37
CA ALA A 94 -4.58 14.73 0.45
C ALA A 94 -4.40 14.49 1.95
N SER A 95 -4.03 13.28 2.36
CA SER A 95 -3.80 12.93 3.78
C SER A 95 -2.60 13.67 4.40
N HIS A 96 -1.70 14.18 3.57
CA HIS A 96 -0.60 15.04 3.97
C HIS A 96 -0.99 16.52 4.12
N SER A 97 -2.22 16.92 3.78
CA SER A 97 -2.72 18.26 4.01
C SER A 97 -3.05 18.49 5.49
N GLN A 98 -3.07 19.77 5.89
CA GLN A 98 -3.41 20.13 7.27
C GLN A 98 -4.92 20.13 7.56
N SER A 99 -5.76 19.96 6.53
CA SER A 99 -7.21 20.02 6.67
C SER A 99 -7.85 18.62 6.56
N PRO A 100 -8.56 18.15 7.59
CA PRO A 100 -9.33 16.91 7.52
C PRO A 100 -10.38 16.89 6.41
N PHE A 101 -10.93 18.06 6.04
CA PHE A 101 -11.91 18.18 4.96
C PHE A 101 -11.33 17.83 3.58
N ASP A 102 -10.03 18.02 3.38
CA ASP A 102 -9.37 17.70 2.12
C ASP A 102 -9.35 16.19 1.87
N VAL A 103 -9.21 15.37 2.92
CA VAL A 103 -9.26 13.91 2.81
C VAL A 103 -10.65 13.44 2.40
N ILE A 104 -11.73 14.02 2.97
CA ILE A 104 -13.10 13.68 2.59
C ILE A 104 -13.38 14.06 1.13
N LYS A 105 -12.94 15.25 0.71
CA LYS A 105 -13.07 15.71 -0.67
C LYS A 105 -12.30 14.81 -1.62
N ALA A 106 -11.04 14.50 -1.28
CA ALA A 106 -10.19 13.61 -2.07
C ALA A 106 -10.76 12.19 -2.18
N THR A 107 -11.40 11.68 -1.13
CA THR A 107 -12.06 10.37 -1.17
C THR A 107 -13.21 10.35 -2.18
N LYS A 108 -14.06 11.38 -2.20
CA LYS A 108 -15.13 11.51 -3.20
C LYS A 108 -14.57 11.60 -4.60
N GLN A 109 -13.55 12.45 -4.78
CA GLN A 109 -12.85 12.62 -6.05
C GLN A 109 -12.25 11.28 -6.53
N ALA A 110 -11.56 10.55 -5.66
CA ALA A 110 -10.97 9.26 -6.00
C ALA A 110 -12.02 8.23 -6.48
N VAL A 111 -13.18 8.19 -5.84
CA VAL A 111 -14.28 7.30 -6.26
C VAL A 111 -14.77 7.67 -7.67
N GLU A 112 -14.92 8.96 -7.96
CA GLU A 112 -15.33 9.45 -9.28
C GLU A 112 -14.27 9.15 -10.35
N GLU A 113 -13.01 9.44 -10.08
CA GLU A 113 -11.87 9.15 -10.97
C GLU A 113 -11.78 7.67 -11.32
N LEU A 114 -11.86 6.80 -10.31
CA LEU A 114 -11.79 5.35 -10.49
C LEU A 114 -13.02 4.81 -11.25
N ALA A 115 -14.21 5.33 -10.99
CA ALA A 115 -15.42 4.95 -11.73
C ALA A 115 -15.32 5.33 -13.21
N ILE A 116 -14.79 6.50 -13.53
CA ILE A 116 -14.55 6.95 -14.91
C ILE A 116 -13.48 6.07 -15.57
N LEU A 117 -12.38 5.80 -14.87
CA LEU A 117 -11.31 4.94 -15.37
C LEU A 117 -11.84 3.55 -15.71
N ILE A 118 -12.56 2.89 -14.79
CA ILE A 118 -13.11 1.55 -15.01
C ILE A 118 -14.05 1.52 -16.22
N LYS A 119 -14.94 2.51 -16.36
CA LYS A 119 -15.81 2.61 -17.55
C LYS A 119 -14.98 2.71 -18.84
N ARG A 120 -13.92 3.50 -18.83
CA ARG A 120 -13.04 3.68 -19.99
C ARG A 120 -12.27 2.40 -20.32
N LEU A 121 -11.74 1.71 -19.29
CA LEU A 121 -11.04 0.43 -19.45
C LEU A 121 -11.92 -0.59 -20.18
N HIS A 122 -13.17 -0.75 -19.76
CA HIS A 122 -14.10 -1.69 -20.40
C HIS A 122 -14.59 -1.22 -21.77
N ALA A 123 -15.05 0.03 -21.88
CA ALA A 123 -15.74 0.49 -23.09
C ALA A 123 -14.80 0.84 -24.25
N THR A 124 -13.55 1.25 -23.96
CA THR A 124 -12.65 1.83 -24.97
C THR A 124 -11.35 1.05 -25.13
N LEU A 125 -10.87 0.43 -24.07
CA LEU A 125 -9.55 -0.21 -24.02
C LEU A 125 -9.64 -1.75 -23.94
N ASN A 126 -10.85 -2.31 -24.04
CA ASN A 126 -11.13 -3.74 -24.08
C ASN A 126 -10.53 -4.56 -22.91
N VAL A 127 -10.47 -3.94 -21.72
CA VAL A 127 -10.04 -4.62 -20.50
C VAL A 127 -11.22 -5.36 -19.90
N ASN A 128 -11.11 -6.68 -19.75
CA ASN A 128 -12.20 -7.52 -19.29
C ASN A 128 -12.29 -7.64 -17.76
N ASN A 129 -11.15 -7.70 -17.09
CA ASN A 129 -11.07 -7.90 -15.65
C ASN A 129 -10.39 -6.70 -14.99
N VAL A 130 -11.05 -6.12 -14.00
CA VAL A 130 -10.50 -5.03 -13.18
C VAL A 130 -10.65 -5.42 -11.73
N ILE A 131 -9.56 -5.40 -10.98
CA ILE A 131 -9.54 -5.56 -9.53
C ILE A 131 -9.22 -4.21 -8.94
N LEU A 132 -10.09 -3.70 -8.09
CA LEU A 132 -9.89 -2.48 -7.31
C LEU A 132 -9.57 -2.88 -5.87
N THR A 133 -8.43 -2.44 -5.36
CA THR A 133 -7.99 -2.70 -3.99
C THR A 133 -7.31 -1.47 -3.40
N SER A 134 -7.07 -1.48 -2.09
CA SER A 134 -6.25 -0.49 -1.40
C SER A 134 -5.11 -1.20 -0.67
N ASP A 135 -3.97 -0.55 -0.53
CA ASP A 135 -2.84 -1.05 0.25
C ASP A 135 -3.19 -1.03 1.76
N HIS A 136 -3.83 0.01 2.25
CA HIS A 136 -4.39 0.10 3.60
C HIS A 136 -5.55 1.10 3.63
N GLY A 137 -6.25 1.16 4.74
CA GLY A 137 -7.26 2.18 5.02
C GLY A 137 -6.66 3.38 5.75
N PHE A 138 -7.52 4.32 6.10
CA PHE A 138 -7.19 5.42 6.99
C PHE A 138 -8.27 5.57 8.08
N ILE A 139 -7.87 6.14 9.20
CA ILE A 139 -8.80 6.48 10.29
C ILE A 139 -9.00 7.99 10.23
N TYR A 140 -10.24 8.40 10.05
CA TYR A 140 -10.63 9.79 10.21
C TYR A 140 -10.78 10.08 11.71
N ASN A 141 -9.97 11.01 12.20
CA ASN A 141 -10.06 11.47 13.57
C ASN A 141 -10.07 13.00 13.57
N ASP A 142 -11.14 13.59 14.06
CA ASP A 142 -11.31 15.03 14.23
C ASP A 142 -10.84 15.54 15.60
N MET A 143 -10.51 14.62 16.51
CA MET A 143 -9.94 14.97 17.81
C MET A 143 -8.43 15.14 17.73
N GLN A 144 -7.92 16.22 18.31
CA GLN A 144 -6.49 16.41 18.46
C GLN A 144 -5.97 15.52 19.60
N PHE A 145 -4.97 14.69 19.28
CA PHE A 145 -4.24 13.94 20.29
C PHE A 145 -3.48 14.90 21.21
N GLN A 146 -3.56 14.65 22.51
CA GLN A 146 -2.82 15.38 23.52
C GLN A 146 -1.53 14.64 23.87
N ASP A 147 -0.58 15.32 24.51
CA ASP A 147 0.69 14.68 24.90
C ASP A 147 0.49 13.50 25.87
N LYS A 148 -0.57 13.51 26.67
CA LYS A 148 -0.94 12.38 27.53
C LYS A 148 -1.38 11.12 26.78
N ASP A 149 -1.77 11.26 25.51
CA ASP A 149 -2.20 10.15 24.65
C ASP A 149 -1.01 9.47 23.93
N LYS A 150 0.21 9.98 24.14
CA LYS A 150 1.43 9.45 23.57
C LYS A 150 2.09 8.47 24.51
N HIS A 151 2.34 7.25 24.00
CA HIS A 151 3.15 6.28 24.73
C HIS A 151 4.65 6.53 24.48
N SER A 152 5.43 6.56 25.56
CA SER A 152 6.89 6.68 25.50
C SER A 152 7.50 5.29 25.37
N ILE A 153 8.08 5.00 24.21
CA ILE A 153 8.78 3.75 23.96
C ILE A 153 10.24 3.91 24.36
N LYS A 154 10.66 3.14 25.38
CA LYS A 154 12.04 3.19 25.94
C LYS A 154 12.96 2.10 25.40
N GLU A 155 12.42 1.13 24.67
CA GLU A 155 13.19 0.05 24.09
C GLU A 155 13.82 0.44 22.74
N THR A 156 14.80 -0.36 22.30
CA THR A 156 15.41 -0.16 20.98
C THR A 156 14.42 -0.53 19.89
N VAL A 157 14.17 0.39 18.97
CA VAL A 157 13.26 0.21 17.86
C VAL A 157 14.01 0.06 16.54
N ILE A 158 13.51 -0.82 15.67
CA ILE A 158 13.99 -1.03 14.30
C ILE A 158 13.38 0.04 13.39
N ASP A 159 12.09 0.31 13.58
CA ASP A 159 11.32 1.32 12.85
C ASP A 159 10.17 1.83 13.72
N LYS A 160 9.79 3.10 13.54
CA LYS A 160 8.73 3.72 14.33
C LYS A 160 7.97 4.76 13.53
N LYS A 161 6.67 4.71 13.64
CA LYS A 161 5.72 5.71 13.14
C LYS A 161 4.68 6.06 14.21
N THR A 162 3.73 6.90 13.87
CA THR A 162 2.70 7.36 14.81
C THR A 162 1.84 6.24 15.38
N ARG A 163 1.61 5.17 14.59
CA ARG A 163 0.64 4.10 14.94
C ARG A 163 1.28 2.75 15.20
N TYR A 164 2.59 2.62 15.05
CA TYR A 164 3.29 1.36 15.29
C TYR A 164 4.77 1.60 15.55
N TYR A 165 5.41 0.58 16.08
CA TYR A 165 6.86 0.44 16.05
C TYR A 165 7.25 -1.03 15.87
N LEU A 166 8.45 -1.25 15.33
CA LEU A 166 9.07 -2.56 15.20
C LEU A 166 10.25 -2.66 16.16
N THR A 167 10.34 -3.78 16.88
CA THR A 167 11.40 -4.05 17.86
C THR A 167 11.80 -5.52 17.85
N SER A 168 13.01 -5.82 18.30
CA SER A 168 13.44 -7.19 18.60
C SER A 168 13.10 -7.62 20.03
N SER A 169 12.63 -6.70 20.90
CA SER A 169 12.25 -7.02 22.28
C SER A 169 10.84 -7.59 22.37
N GLU A 170 10.69 -8.70 23.07
CA GLU A 170 9.41 -9.30 23.42
C GLU A 170 8.79 -8.66 24.67
N ASP A 171 9.55 -7.84 25.41
CA ASP A 171 9.10 -7.24 26.67
C ASP A 171 7.78 -6.48 26.47
N GLN A 172 6.85 -6.69 27.42
CA GLN A 172 5.57 -5.99 27.38
C GLN A 172 5.73 -4.52 27.75
N VAL A 173 5.02 -3.68 27.02
CA VAL A 173 4.92 -2.24 27.26
C VAL A 173 3.49 -1.90 27.65
N ASP A 174 3.31 -1.21 28.75
CA ASP A 174 1.98 -0.83 29.22
C ASP A 174 1.23 0.01 28.18
N GLY A 175 -0.03 -0.35 27.94
CA GLY A 175 -0.89 0.31 26.96
C GLY A 175 -0.58 -0.04 25.49
N ILE A 176 0.34 -0.99 25.20
CA ILE A 176 0.71 -1.41 23.86
C ILE A 176 0.50 -2.91 23.69
N ILE A 177 -0.10 -3.30 22.57
CA ILE A 177 -0.24 -4.71 22.20
C ILE A 177 0.88 -5.08 21.24
N LYS A 178 1.65 -6.13 21.55
CA LYS A 178 2.71 -6.64 20.67
C LYS A 178 2.31 -7.94 20.00
N PHE A 179 2.69 -8.07 18.75
CA PHE A 179 2.51 -9.28 17.96
C PHE A 179 3.83 -9.67 17.28
N PRO A 180 4.16 -10.96 17.15
CA PRO A 180 5.22 -11.41 16.28
C PRO A 180 4.91 -11.00 14.83
N LEU A 181 5.84 -10.31 14.17
CA LEU A 181 5.62 -9.73 12.84
C LEU A 181 5.29 -10.80 11.80
N ASP A 182 6.00 -11.93 11.82
CA ASP A 182 5.78 -13.06 10.91
C ASP A 182 4.37 -13.64 11.02
N LYS A 183 3.78 -13.64 12.22
CA LYS A 183 2.44 -14.19 12.47
C LYS A 183 1.30 -13.30 11.98
N VAL A 184 1.52 -12.00 11.98
CA VAL A 184 0.45 -11.05 11.60
C VAL A 184 0.58 -10.52 10.19
N SER A 185 1.76 -10.59 9.58
CA SER A 185 2.03 -10.05 8.25
C SER A 185 2.59 -11.07 7.25
N GLY A 186 3.12 -12.20 7.74
CA GLY A 186 3.86 -13.15 6.89
C GLY A 186 5.25 -12.65 6.47
N ILE A 187 5.70 -11.49 6.97
CA ILE A 187 7.03 -10.96 6.69
C ILE A 187 8.06 -11.78 7.45
N GLN A 188 9.00 -12.36 6.75
CA GLN A 188 10.09 -13.13 7.33
C GLN A 188 11.21 -12.21 7.82
N THR A 189 11.82 -12.58 8.93
CA THR A 189 12.92 -11.84 9.54
C THR A 189 14.03 -12.80 9.94
N SER A 190 15.29 -12.34 9.89
CA SER A 190 16.45 -13.15 10.31
C SER A 190 16.50 -13.39 11.83
N LEU A 191 15.96 -12.47 12.59
CA LEU A 191 15.80 -12.54 14.06
C LEU A 191 14.33 -12.23 14.39
N PRO A 192 13.83 -12.67 15.56
CA PRO A 192 12.46 -12.33 15.97
C PRO A 192 12.23 -10.80 15.95
N VAL A 193 11.14 -10.38 15.31
CA VAL A 193 10.69 -8.99 15.29
C VAL A 193 9.23 -8.94 15.71
N TYR A 194 8.92 -7.99 16.56
CA TYR A 194 7.59 -7.74 17.08
C TYR A 194 7.09 -6.38 16.59
N ILE A 195 5.81 -6.30 16.26
CA ILE A 195 5.11 -5.06 16.02
C ILE A 195 4.32 -4.67 17.28
N GLY A 196 4.57 -3.46 17.79
CA GLY A 196 3.76 -2.81 18.83
C GLY A 196 2.78 -1.82 18.22
N VAL A 197 1.52 -1.91 18.62
CA VAL A 197 0.40 -1.05 18.18
C VAL A 197 -0.40 -0.57 19.38
#